data_f8a6702d6e7b885fc5ee89327237c1b9
#
_entry.id   f8a6702d6e7b885fc5ee89327237c1b9
#
_cell.length_a   1.000
_cell.length_b   1.000
_cell.length_c   1.000
_cell.angle_alpha   90.00
_cell.angle_beta   90.00
_cell.angle_gamma   90.00
#
_symmetry.space_group_name_H-M   'P 1'
#
loop_
_entity.id
_entity.type
_entity.pdbx_description
1 polymer ?
#
loop_
_entity_poly.entity_id
_entity_poly.type
_entity_poly.pdbx_seq_one_letter_code
_entity_poly.pdbx_strand_id
1 'polypeptide(L)'
;MRLTPGLRFTLDHPLSTSLRALVLMCAGLLLGASFAHAATKCLDDPGDAAQIGAARTAVDAACSCAAAAKHAGYAKCAAGVVKARADASQLRKECKGTVNKIYATSTCGKPPAKKGAFVPCVAQNTDNGKVTCAIKPSDACASSGKNQRDGCPASTTCLDAADTNGDLRIGTGDSGDCATP
;
A
#
# COMPACT_ATOMS: atom_id res chain seq x y z
N MET A 1 -55.54 3.77 -17.31
CA MET A 1 -54.53 4.26 -16.37
C MET A 1 -55.22 4.56 -15.06
N ARG A 2 -55.01 3.73 -14.03
CA ARG A 2 -55.66 3.90 -12.70
C ARG A 2 -54.58 4.15 -11.65
N LEU A 3 -54.69 5.30 -10.99
CA LEU A 3 -53.88 5.71 -9.87
C LEU A 3 -54.41 5.01 -8.59
N THR A 4 -53.53 4.36 -7.85
CA THR A 4 -53.79 3.78 -6.53
C THR A 4 -53.39 4.78 -5.44
N PRO A 5 -54.22 5.01 -4.42
CA PRO A 5 -53.92 5.96 -3.34
C PRO A 5 -53.09 5.34 -2.24
N GLY A 6 -52.25 6.14 -1.62
CA GLY A 6 -51.24 5.84 -0.64
C GLY A 6 -51.75 5.30 0.69
N LEU A 7 -50.99 4.41 1.26
CA LEU A 7 -51.03 3.98 2.67
C LEU A 7 -50.18 4.96 3.50
N ARG A 8 -50.85 5.75 4.36
CA ARG A 8 -50.19 6.48 5.46
C ARG A 8 -50.13 5.57 6.67
N PHE A 9 -48.96 5.15 7.08
CA PHE A 9 -48.71 4.53 8.38
C PHE A 9 -48.34 5.64 9.36
N THR A 10 -49.29 6.01 10.22
CA THR A 10 -49.02 6.80 11.44
C THR A 10 -48.66 5.81 12.54
N LEU A 11 -47.38 5.76 12.90
CA LEU A 11 -46.87 5.03 14.07
C LEU A 11 -46.72 6.04 15.23
N ASP A 12 -47.86 6.41 15.84
CA ASP A 12 -47.90 7.06 17.14
C ASP A 12 -47.91 5.97 18.23
N HIS A 13 -46.72 5.52 18.66
CA HIS A 13 -46.57 4.79 19.90
C HIS A 13 -45.82 5.66 20.90
N PRO A 14 -46.44 6.02 22.05
CA PRO A 14 -45.74 6.71 23.12
C PRO A 14 -44.77 5.74 23.79
N LEU A 15 -43.49 5.82 23.42
CA LEU A 15 -42.42 5.11 24.11
C LEU A 15 -42.34 5.58 25.56
N SER A 16 -42.55 4.61 26.47
CA SER A 16 -42.49 4.78 27.91
C SER A 16 -41.19 5.50 28.32
N THR A 17 -41.33 6.51 29.20
CA THR A 17 -40.23 7.34 29.72
C THR A 17 -39.08 6.53 30.34
N SER A 18 -39.33 5.29 30.79
CA SER A 18 -38.35 4.39 31.34
C SER A 18 -37.33 3.84 30.28
N LEU A 19 -37.77 3.70 29.02
CA LEU A 19 -36.87 3.22 27.94
C LEU A 19 -35.90 4.30 27.47
N ARG A 20 -36.28 5.58 27.58
CA ARG A 20 -35.41 6.70 27.22
C ARG A 20 -34.25 6.90 28.18
N ALA A 21 -34.43 6.61 29.47
CA ALA A 21 -33.35 6.68 30.47
C ALA A 21 -32.31 5.61 30.27
N LEU A 22 -32.70 4.38 29.85
CA LEU A 22 -31.78 3.27 29.61
C LEU A 22 -30.91 3.48 28.37
N VAL A 23 -31.46 4.05 27.30
CA VAL A 23 -30.72 4.31 26.07
C VAL A 23 -29.68 5.43 26.26
N LEU A 24 -29.96 6.44 27.09
CA LEU A 24 -29.01 7.51 27.40
C LEU A 24 -27.85 7.04 28.30
N MET A 25 -28.05 6.05 29.18
CA MET A 25 -26.97 5.48 29.99
C MET A 25 -26.02 4.58 29.17
N CYS A 26 -26.52 3.85 28.16
CA CYS A 26 -25.66 3.04 27.29
C CYS A 26 -24.83 3.87 26.31
N ALA A 27 -25.31 5.03 25.89
CA ALA A 27 -24.57 5.93 25.00
C ALA A 27 -23.39 6.62 25.67
N GLY A 28 -23.40 6.77 27.01
CA GLY A 28 -22.31 7.41 27.76
C GLY A 28 -21.09 6.53 28.02
N LEU A 29 -21.21 5.22 27.87
CA LEU A 29 -20.11 4.27 28.17
C LEU A 29 -19.24 3.92 26.95
N LEU A 30 -19.58 4.37 25.73
CA LEU A 30 -18.82 4.10 24.52
C LEU A 30 -17.82 5.21 24.13
N LEU A 31 -17.70 6.28 24.94
CA LEU A 31 -16.90 7.47 24.62
C LEU A 31 -15.58 7.56 25.40
N GLY A 32 -14.91 6.43 25.68
CA GLY A 32 -13.77 6.50 26.61
C GLY A 32 -12.54 5.64 26.34
N ALA A 33 -12.36 5.05 25.19
CA ALA A 33 -11.11 4.34 24.90
C ALA A 33 -10.37 4.99 23.71
N SER A 34 -9.96 6.24 23.86
CA SER A 34 -8.85 6.77 23.07
C SER A 34 -7.58 6.07 23.55
N PHE A 35 -7.32 4.88 23.06
CA PHE A 35 -6.00 4.29 23.19
C PHE A 35 -5.03 5.25 22.49
N ALA A 36 -4.25 6.00 23.29
CA ALA A 36 -3.07 6.67 22.79
C ALA A 36 -2.15 5.56 22.27
N HIS A 37 -2.26 5.23 20.98
CA HIS A 37 -1.31 4.37 20.31
C HIS A 37 0.02 5.12 20.34
N ALA A 38 1.00 4.59 21.06
CA ALA A 38 2.38 5.00 20.91
C ALA A 38 2.68 4.99 19.40
N ALA A 39 3.44 5.99 18.91
CA ALA A 39 3.79 6.09 17.50
C ALA A 39 4.53 4.81 17.08
N THR A 40 3.79 3.86 16.55
CA THR A 40 4.28 2.59 16.05
C THR A 40 4.88 2.82 14.66
N LYS A 41 5.90 2.04 14.30
CA LYS A 41 6.49 2.11 12.96
C LYS A 41 5.42 1.71 11.92
N CYS A 42 5.66 2.07 10.68
CA CYS A 42 4.84 1.59 9.57
C CYS A 42 4.86 0.06 9.50
N LEU A 43 3.71 -0.54 9.27
CA LEU A 43 3.43 -1.99 9.26
C LEU A 43 3.40 -2.65 10.66
N ASP A 44 3.38 -1.87 11.74
CA ASP A 44 3.14 -2.39 13.08
C ASP A 44 1.63 -2.36 13.44
N ASP A 45 0.84 -1.54 12.74
CA ASP A 45 -0.62 -1.45 12.90
C ASP A 45 -1.32 -2.39 11.89
N PRO A 46 -2.31 -3.19 12.33
CA PRO A 46 -3.01 -4.12 11.43
C PRO A 46 -3.70 -3.45 10.23
N GLY A 47 -4.02 -2.15 10.33
CA GLY A 47 -4.63 -1.37 9.25
C GLY A 47 -3.64 -0.84 8.21
N ASP A 48 -2.35 -0.85 8.50
CA ASP A 48 -1.34 -0.24 7.63
C ASP A 48 -1.28 -0.89 6.24
N ALA A 49 -1.36 -2.21 6.18
CA ALA A 49 -1.31 -2.94 4.92
C ALA A 49 -2.45 -2.52 3.97
N ALA A 50 -3.67 -2.41 4.49
CA ALA A 50 -4.82 -1.97 3.71
C ALA A 50 -4.67 -0.51 3.25
N GLN A 51 -4.18 0.38 4.12
CA GLN A 51 -3.95 1.79 3.79
C GLN A 51 -2.85 1.95 2.73
N ILE A 52 -1.76 1.18 2.82
CA ILE A 52 -0.68 1.15 1.83
C ILE A 52 -1.22 0.64 0.49
N GLY A 53 -1.97 -0.45 0.48
CA GLY A 53 -2.61 -0.99 -0.73
C GLY A 53 -3.51 0.05 -1.41
N ALA A 54 -4.39 0.73 -0.64
CA ALA A 54 -5.25 1.78 -1.16
C ALA A 54 -4.46 3.00 -1.68
N ALA A 55 -3.34 3.36 -1.04
CA ALA A 55 -2.46 4.43 -1.51
C ALA A 55 -1.76 4.05 -2.82
N ARG A 56 -1.31 2.80 -2.96
CA ARG A 56 -0.72 2.27 -4.20
C ARG A 56 -1.72 2.29 -5.35
N THR A 57 -2.93 1.77 -5.15
CA THR A 57 -4.01 1.84 -6.15
C THR A 57 -4.27 3.28 -6.62
N ALA A 58 -4.26 4.25 -5.69
CA ALA A 58 -4.45 5.64 -6.05
C ALA A 58 -3.27 6.24 -6.84
N VAL A 59 -2.04 5.83 -6.55
CA VAL A 59 -0.87 6.24 -7.34
C VAL A 59 -0.95 5.66 -8.74
N ASP A 60 -1.26 4.38 -8.88
CA ASP A 60 -1.34 3.69 -10.17
C ASP A 60 -2.45 4.29 -11.06
N ALA A 61 -3.56 4.71 -10.45
CA ALA A 61 -4.65 5.40 -11.16
C ALA A 61 -4.28 6.84 -11.60
N ALA A 62 -3.47 7.55 -10.81
CA ALA A 62 -3.15 8.96 -11.04
C ALA A 62 -1.85 9.18 -11.81
N CYS A 63 -0.90 8.25 -11.72
CA CYS A 63 0.46 8.39 -12.21
C CYS A 63 0.81 7.24 -13.16
N SER A 64 0.62 7.43 -14.46
CA SER A 64 0.92 6.39 -15.46
C SER A 64 2.42 6.11 -15.55
N CYS A 65 2.83 4.90 -15.19
CA CYS A 65 4.20 4.43 -15.35
C CYS A 65 4.61 4.37 -16.84
N ALA A 66 3.72 3.86 -17.70
CA ALA A 66 3.97 3.73 -19.13
C ALA A 66 4.11 5.08 -19.85
N ALA A 67 3.41 6.12 -19.38
CA ALA A 67 3.47 7.46 -19.96
C ALA A 67 4.57 8.34 -19.32
N ALA A 68 5.32 7.84 -18.37
CA ALA A 68 6.32 8.61 -17.64
C ALA A 68 7.55 8.92 -18.52
N ALA A 69 7.66 10.15 -18.98
CA ALA A 69 8.81 10.59 -19.79
C ALA A 69 10.14 10.60 -19.01
N LYS A 70 10.08 10.81 -17.68
CA LYS A 70 11.24 10.85 -16.78
C LYS A 70 10.87 10.30 -15.42
N HIS A 71 11.76 9.50 -14.82
CA HIS A 71 11.58 8.94 -13.48
C HIS A 71 11.27 9.98 -12.40
N ALA A 72 11.97 11.12 -12.40
CA ALA A 72 11.73 12.18 -11.42
C ALA A 72 10.29 12.75 -11.49
N GLY A 73 9.72 12.84 -12.70
CA GLY A 73 8.33 13.28 -12.90
C GLY A 73 7.34 12.26 -12.31
N TYR A 74 7.57 10.98 -12.57
CA TYR A 74 6.75 9.91 -12.01
C TYR A 74 6.83 9.86 -10.48
N ALA A 75 8.04 9.87 -9.92
CA ALA A 75 8.23 9.85 -8.47
C ALA A 75 7.61 11.08 -7.78
N LYS A 76 7.65 12.26 -8.42
CA LYS A 76 6.98 13.48 -7.92
C LYS A 76 5.45 13.34 -7.94
N CYS A 77 4.89 12.79 -9.01
CA CYS A 77 3.45 12.51 -9.09
C CYS A 77 3.04 11.57 -7.95
N ALA A 78 3.70 10.43 -7.81
CA ALA A 78 3.45 9.47 -6.75
C ALA A 78 3.53 10.08 -5.35
N ALA A 79 4.58 10.87 -5.07
CA ALA A 79 4.75 11.55 -3.80
C ALA A 79 3.62 12.55 -3.50
N GLY A 80 3.08 13.20 -4.53
CA GLY A 80 1.92 14.10 -4.41
C GLY A 80 0.65 13.34 -3.97
N VAL A 81 0.37 12.20 -4.60
CA VAL A 81 -0.77 11.34 -4.23
C VAL A 81 -0.62 10.80 -2.82
N VAL A 82 0.56 10.28 -2.47
CA VAL A 82 0.87 9.75 -1.13
C VAL A 82 0.70 10.83 -0.07
N LYS A 83 1.17 12.06 -0.36
CA LYS A 83 0.97 13.21 0.54
C LYS A 83 -0.51 13.50 0.74
N ALA A 84 -1.29 13.59 -0.33
CA ALA A 84 -2.72 13.86 -0.25
C ALA A 84 -3.47 12.81 0.58
N ARG A 85 -3.11 11.53 0.45
CA ARG A 85 -3.66 10.44 1.25
C ARG A 85 -3.31 10.57 2.74
N ALA A 86 -2.07 10.95 3.05
CA ALA A 86 -1.64 11.15 4.43
C ALA A 86 -2.33 12.38 5.06
N ASP A 87 -2.47 13.47 4.31
CA ASP A 87 -3.15 14.68 4.78
C ASP A 87 -4.65 14.42 5.02
N ALA A 88 -5.27 13.55 4.23
CA ALA A 88 -6.66 13.11 4.41
C ALA A 88 -6.83 12.00 5.47
N SER A 89 -5.80 11.64 6.21
CA SER A 89 -5.80 10.54 7.20
C SER A 89 -6.17 9.17 6.62
N GLN A 90 -6.04 8.99 5.31
CA GLN A 90 -6.25 7.73 4.59
C GLN A 90 -4.98 6.89 4.49
N LEU A 91 -3.86 7.42 4.93
CA LEU A 91 -2.59 6.76 5.10
C LEU A 91 -1.93 7.31 6.37
N ARG A 92 -1.52 6.44 7.27
CA ARG A 92 -0.78 6.87 8.46
C ARG A 92 0.50 7.61 8.06
N LYS A 93 0.80 8.68 8.80
CA LYS A 93 1.98 9.53 8.52
C LYS A 93 3.29 8.76 8.57
N GLU A 94 3.36 7.77 9.45
CA GLU A 94 4.49 6.86 9.63
C GLU A 94 4.76 6.01 8.37
N CYS A 95 3.70 5.68 7.59
CA CYS A 95 3.80 4.90 6.36
C CYS A 95 4.10 5.73 5.11
N LYS A 96 3.97 7.05 5.17
CA LYS A 96 4.23 7.94 4.03
C LYS A 96 5.64 7.74 3.42
N GLY A 97 6.66 7.63 4.28
CA GLY A 97 8.05 7.41 3.83
C GLY A 97 8.23 6.06 3.14
N THR A 98 7.62 5.02 3.68
CA THR A 98 7.64 3.66 3.12
C THR A 98 7.02 3.63 1.73
N VAL A 99 5.80 4.18 1.56
CA VAL A 99 5.13 4.23 0.26
C VAL A 99 5.90 5.08 -0.75
N ASN A 100 6.39 6.25 -0.36
CA ASN A 100 7.21 7.09 -1.24
C ASN A 100 8.46 6.35 -1.74
N LYS A 101 9.11 5.56 -0.89
CA LYS A 101 10.31 4.79 -1.26
C LYS A 101 10.02 3.76 -2.34
N ILE A 102 8.85 3.11 -2.33
CA ILE A 102 8.45 2.15 -3.36
C ILE A 102 8.55 2.80 -4.75
N TYR A 103 7.96 3.98 -4.92
CA TYR A 103 7.91 4.67 -6.21
C TYR A 103 9.21 5.41 -6.55
N ALA A 104 9.92 5.94 -5.56
CA ALA A 104 11.24 6.55 -5.77
C ALA A 104 12.29 5.55 -6.26
N THR A 105 12.09 4.26 -6.03
CA THR A 105 12.97 3.17 -6.48
C THR A 105 12.34 2.31 -7.59
N SER A 106 11.33 2.83 -8.32
CA SER A 106 10.69 2.12 -9.44
C SER A 106 11.48 2.23 -10.75
N THR A 107 11.07 1.42 -11.74
CA THR A 107 11.62 1.49 -13.11
C THR A 107 10.93 2.55 -13.95
N CYS A 108 9.77 3.06 -13.54
CA CYS A 108 8.92 3.98 -14.31
C CYS A 108 9.66 5.23 -14.76
N GLY A 109 9.63 5.50 -16.06
CA GLY A 109 10.31 6.69 -16.64
C GLY A 109 11.85 6.65 -16.63
N LYS A 110 12.45 5.49 -16.34
CA LYS A 110 13.90 5.30 -16.49
C LYS A 110 14.23 4.93 -17.94
N PRO A 111 15.11 5.68 -18.61
CA PRO A 111 15.57 5.29 -19.94
C PRO A 111 16.40 4.00 -19.86
N PRO A 112 16.46 3.20 -20.93
CA PRO A 112 17.34 2.04 -20.98
C PRO A 112 18.80 2.44 -20.71
N ALA A 113 19.49 1.63 -19.93
CA ALA A 113 20.93 1.78 -19.72
C ALA A 113 21.72 1.06 -20.84
N LYS A 114 23.04 1.30 -20.91
CA LYS A 114 23.92 0.56 -21.83
C LYS A 114 23.90 -0.96 -21.60
N LYS A 115 23.52 -1.41 -20.40
CA LYS A 115 23.43 -2.82 -19.97
C LYS A 115 21.97 -3.30 -19.87
N GLY A 116 21.12 -2.88 -20.79
CA GLY A 116 19.73 -3.31 -20.88
C GLY A 116 18.73 -2.40 -20.15
N ALA A 117 17.47 -2.78 -20.16
CA ALA A 117 16.40 -2.08 -19.46
C ALA A 117 16.58 -2.17 -17.94
N PHE A 118 16.10 -1.16 -17.21
CA PHE A 118 16.08 -1.26 -15.75
C PHE A 118 14.95 -2.20 -15.32
N VAL A 119 15.31 -3.14 -14.43
CA VAL A 119 14.38 -4.12 -13.83
C VAL A 119 14.60 -4.16 -12.32
N PRO A 120 13.57 -4.51 -11.52
CA PRO A 120 13.79 -4.98 -10.16
C PRO A 120 14.68 -6.22 -10.20
N CYS A 121 15.78 -6.18 -9.48
CA CYS A 121 16.73 -7.27 -9.35
C CYS A 121 16.61 -7.81 -7.93
N VAL A 122 15.91 -8.91 -7.77
CA VAL A 122 15.76 -9.64 -6.50
C VAL A 122 17.03 -10.44 -6.27
N ALA A 123 17.52 -10.47 -5.05
CA ALA A 123 18.70 -11.22 -4.67
C ALA A 123 18.46 -11.91 -3.33
N GLN A 124 18.65 -13.22 -3.29
CA GLN A 124 18.63 -14.00 -2.06
C GLN A 124 20.06 -14.40 -1.67
N ASN A 125 20.40 -14.17 -0.44
CA ASN A 125 21.63 -14.64 0.15
C ASN A 125 21.46 -16.13 0.56
N THR A 126 22.23 -17.03 -0.02
CA THR A 126 22.10 -18.47 0.20
C THR A 126 22.51 -18.93 1.61
N ASP A 127 23.28 -18.11 2.35
CA ASP A 127 23.73 -18.50 3.69
C ASP A 127 22.63 -18.26 4.76
N ASN A 128 21.80 -17.24 4.58
CA ASN A 128 20.83 -16.82 5.61
C ASN A 128 19.40 -16.60 5.07
N GLY A 129 19.17 -16.88 3.79
CA GLY A 129 17.86 -16.74 3.15
C GLY A 129 17.35 -15.30 3.03
N LYS A 130 18.15 -14.28 3.37
CA LYS A 130 17.73 -12.89 3.32
C LYS A 130 17.55 -12.42 1.88
N VAL A 131 16.35 -11.94 1.57
CA VAL A 131 16.02 -11.34 0.28
C VAL A 131 16.27 -9.83 0.32
N THR A 132 16.79 -9.30 -0.76
CA THR A 132 16.98 -7.87 -1.02
C THR A 132 16.60 -7.57 -2.46
N CYS A 133 16.22 -6.33 -2.74
CA CYS A 133 15.94 -5.91 -4.11
C CYS A 133 16.51 -4.53 -4.41
N ALA A 134 16.94 -4.35 -5.66
CA ALA A 134 17.41 -3.07 -6.16
C ALA A 134 17.06 -2.94 -7.66
N ILE A 135 16.75 -1.74 -8.11
CA ILE A 135 16.54 -1.47 -9.53
C ILE A 135 17.90 -1.41 -10.22
N LYS A 136 18.13 -2.31 -11.17
CA LYS A 136 19.38 -2.45 -11.93
C LYS A 136 19.12 -2.63 -13.43
N PRO A 137 20.08 -2.35 -14.30
CA PRO A 137 20.04 -2.83 -15.68
C PRO A 137 19.96 -4.36 -15.71
N SER A 138 19.20 -4.94 -16.64
CA SER A 138 18.96 -6.40 -16.74
C SER A 138 20.25 -7.21 -16.75
N ASP A 139 21.25 -6.80 -17.54
CA ASP A 139 22.54 -7.51 -17.64
C ASP A 139 23.40 -7.39 -16.37
N ALA A 140 23.06 -6.43 -15.48
CA ALA A 140 23.73 -6.30 -14.17
C ALA A 140 23.02 -7.09 -13.05
N CYS A 141 21.92 -7.79 -13.37
CA CYS A 141 21.18 -8.65 -12.46
C CYS A 141 21.63 -10.12 -12.59
N ALA A 142 22.92 -10.37 -12.76
CA ALA A 142 23.45 -11.72 -12.79
C ALA A 142 23.80 -12.23 -11.39
N SER A 143 23.56 -13.50 -11.14
CA SER A 143 23.97 -14.17 -9.89
C SER A 143 25.49 -14.11 -9.70
N SER A 144 25.94 -13.89 -8.48
CA SER A 144 27.38 -13.83 -8.16
C SER A 144 27.63 -14.28 -6.72
N GLY A 145 28.60 -15.19 -6.55
CA GLY A 145 28.99 -15.72 -5.24
C GLY A 145 27.80 -16.31 -4.50
N LYS A 146 27.57 -15.86 -3.28
CA LYS A 146 26.49 -16.33 -2.39
C LYS A 146 25.12 -15.68 -2.64
N ASN A 147 24.98 -14.88 -3.68
CA ASN A 147 23.72 -14.24 -4.02
C ASN A 147 23.16 -14.84 -5.31
N GLN A 148 22.09 -15.60 -5.16
CA GLN A 148 21.23 -15.93 -6.29
C GLN A 148 20.44 -14.65 -6.64
N ARG A 149 20.36 -14.33 -7.93
CA ARG A 149 19.67 -13.12 -8.41
C ARG A 149 18.75 -13.44 -9.56
N ASP A 150 17.60 -12.77 -9.56
CA ASP A 150 16.63 -12.84 -10.64
C ASP A 150 16.17 -11.43 -11.03
N GLY A 151 16.10 -11.19 -12.33
CA GLY A 151 15.61 -9.94 -12.89
C GLY A 151 14.13 -10.05 -13.22
N CYS A 152 13.30 -9.19 -12.65
CA CYS A 152 11.84 -9.26 -12.70
C CYS A 152 11.25 -8.19 -13.66
N PRO A 153 11.28 -8.41 -14.98
CA PRO A 153 10.86 -7.42 -15.97
C PRO A 153 9.35 -7.14 -15.96
N ALA A 154 8.54 -8.06 -15.44
CA ALA A 154 7.09 -7.88 -15.30
C ALA A 154 6.71 -6.90 -14.18
N SER A 155 7.61 -6.67 -13.22
CA SER A 155 7.38 -5.77 -12.09
C SER A 155 8.03 -4.41 -12.33
N THR A 156 7.42 -3.35 -11.80
CA THR A 156 7.97 -1.99 -11.90
C THR A 156 8.62 -1.51 -10.61
N THR A 157 8.32 -2.13 -9.48
CA THR A 157 8.90 -1.80 -8.18
C THR A 157 9.54 -3.02 -7.53
N CYS A 158 10.44 -2.78 -6.60
CA CYS A 158 11.04 -3.85 -5.82
C CYS A 158 10.02 -4.56 -4.93
N LEU A 159 9.01 -3.86 -4.43
CA LEU A 159 7.98 -4.49 -3.61
C LEU A 159 7.16 -5.49 -4.43
N ASP A 160 6.74 -5.12 -5.65
CA ASP A 160 5.97 -6.02 -6.53
C ASP A 160 6.80 -7.23 -7.00
N ALA A 161 8.13 -7.09 -7.02
CA ALA A 161 9.03 -8.13 -7.48
C ALA A 161 9.45 -9.12 -6.38
N ALA A 162 9.55 -8.68 -5.12
CA ALA A 162 10.25 -9.42 -4.07
C ALA A 162 9.40 -9.73 -2.84
N ASP A 163 8.25 -9.06 -2.66
CA ASP A 163 7.30 -9.36 -1.57
C ASP A 163 6.44 -10.55 -1.99
N THR A 164 6.94 -11.75 -1.74
CA THR A 164 6.27 -13.00 -2.15
C THR A 164 5.32 -13.54 -1.08
N ASN A 165 5.45 -13.07 0.15
CA ASN A 165 4.59 -13.46 1.28
C ASN A 165 3.45 -12.45 1.55
N GLY A 166 3.45 -11.29 0.89
CA GLY A 166 2.39 -10.28 0.96
C GLY A 166 2.40 -9.44 2.24
N ASP A 167 3.50 -9.41 3.00
CA ASP A 167 3.61 -8.64 4.25
C ASP A 167 4.07 -7.19 4.03
N LEU A 168 4.27 -6.79 2.77
CA LEU A 168 4.76 -5.48 2.33
C LEU A 168 6.18 -5.14 2.83
N ARG A 169 6.96 -6.17 3.15
CA ARG A 169 8.36 -6.08 3.56
C ARG A 169 9.20 -6.99 2.67
N ILE A 170 10.41 -6.59 2.37
CA ILE A 170 11.36 -7.44 1.66
C ILE A 170 12.40 -7.91 2.67
N GLY A 171 12.54 -9.22 2.84
CA GLY A 171 13.44 -9.72 3.83
C GLY A 171 13.51 -11.25 3.96
N THR A 172 13.60 -11.72 5.18
CA THR A 172 13.59 -13.15 5.49
C THR A 172 12.15 -13.66 5.42
N GLY A 173 11.92 -14.72 4.66
CA GLY A 173 10.58 -15.29 4.43
C GLY A 173 10.05 -15.05 3.02
N ASP A 174 10.65 -14.12 2.25
CA ASP A 174 10.38 -13.99 0.83
C ASP A 174 11.15 -15.04 0.03
N SER A 175 10.64 -15.30 -1.20
CA SER A 175 11.39 -16.08 -2.20
C SER A 175 12.46 -15.21 -2.86
N GLY A 176 13.58 -15.85 -3.24
CA GLY A 176 14.58 -15.21 -4.11
C GLY A 176 14.15 -15.06 -5.56
N ASP A 177 13.02 -15.64 -5.92
CA ASP A 177 12.44 -15.59 -7.26
C ASP A 177 11.53 -14.37 -7.42
N CYS A 178 11.20 -14.01 -8.66
CA CYS A 178 10.24 -12.95 -8.92
C CYS A 178 8.85 -13.35 -8.42
N ALA A 179 8.19 -12.47 -7.67
CA ALA A 179 6.78 -12.64 -7.34
C ALA A 179 5.96 -12.71 -8.64
N THR A 180 5.05 -13.67 -8.73
CA THR A 180 4.09 -13.72 -9.84
C THR A 180 3.06 -12.61 -9.69
N PRO A 181 2.81 -11.80 -10.73
CA PRO A 181 1.83 -10.72 -10.69
C PRO A 181 0.40 -11.21 -10.54
#